data_34da84e288caafa00fbb3247f585c3b4
#
_entry.id   34da84e288caafa00fbb3247f585c3b4
#
_cell.length_a   1.000
_cell.length_b   1.000
_cell.length_c   1.000
_cell.angle_alpha   90.00
_cell.angle_beta   90.00
_cell.angle_gamma   90.00
#
_symmetry.space_group_name_H-M   'P 1'
#
loop_
_entity.id
_entity.type
_entity.pdbx_description
1 polymer ?
#
loop_
_entity_poly.entity_id
_entity_poly.type
_entity_poly.pdbx_seq_one_letter_code
_entity_poly.pdbx_strand_id
1 'polypeptide(L)'
;MKIKKLFIFFISTITCLFCITGCSNNDSKKESKKLRDSSPQLYLPSTDYQVTYQENNVSVDASHTSSGYIMVNYSGHNEKVKIQVTSPDQNNYTYPVTYLNQFVTYPLPGGNGTYKITVLESVDLTKNLYATCFTQQIDVSLENVYLPFLYSNYYISFNKDSLCVKKAQQLAKKCYSSLDVVSNVYNYIIKNIKYDKEKANNVQYGYVPDPDQTLNDKTGICFDYASLTCAMLRSQGIPTKLEVGYVGEVYHAWISCYVDETGWIDNIIEFDGKDWSLLDPTLGANNKSKDVKKYIGDGSKYIVKYTY
;
A
#
# COMPACT_ATOMS: atom_id res chain seq x y z
N MET A 1 47.72 -12.99 -75.28
CA MET A 1 47.46 -11.81 -76.11
C MET A 1 47.47 -10.63 -75.11
N LYS A 2 48.61 -9.99 -74.96
CA LYS A 2 48.99 -8.61 -75.35
C LYS A 2 47.87 -7.61 -74.92
N ILE A 3 48.04 -6.55 -74.15
CA ILE A 3 48.95 -5.34 -74.21
C ILE A 3 48.35 -4.43 -73.13
N LYS A 4 48.87 -3.54 -72.39
CA LYS A 4 50.05 -2.71 -72.23
C LYS A 4 49.90 -1.86 -70.96
N LYS A 5 51.00 -1.54 -70.38
CA LYS A 5 51.24 -0.56 -69.34
C LYS A 5 50.84 0.86 -69.73
N LEU A 6 50.43 1.69 -68.77
CA LEU A 6 50.78 3.09 -68.79
C LEU A 6 51.00 3.60 -67.35
N PHE A 7 52.22 4.05 -67.14
CA PHE A 7 52.68 4.83 -65.97
C PHE A 7 52.32 6.29 -66.22
N ILE A 8 51.79 6.99 -65.26
CA ILE A 8 51.90 8.44 -65.17
C ILE A 8 52.22 8.81 -63.73
N PHE A 9 53.41 9.42 -63.57
CA PHE A 9 53.93 10.12 -62.41
C PHE A 9 53.26 11.50 -62.33
N PHE A 10 52.84 11.93 -61.11
CA PHE A 10 52.75 13.35 -60.77
C PHE A 10 52.96 13.55 -59.26
N ILE A 11 54.10 14.06 -58.98
CA ILE A 11 54.63 15.21 -58.20
C ILE A 11 53.78 15.62 -56.97
N SER A 12 54.50 15.45 -55.85
CA SER A 12 54.55 16.14 -54.57
C SER A 12 53.93 17.55 -54.49
N THR A 13 53.03 17.78 -53.54
CA THR A 13 53.05 19.06 -52.79
C THR A 13 52.67 18.71 -51.33
N ILE A 14 53.66 18.98 -50.47
CA ILE A 14 53.59 18.99 -49.02
C ILE A 14 52.75 20.20 -48.62
N THR A 15 51.60 19.98 -48.01
CA THR A 15 50.85 21.03 -47.29
C THR A 15 50.78 20.62 -45.84
N CYS A 16 51.57 21.30 -44.98
CA CYS A 16 51.40 21.21 -43.53
C CYS A 16 50.02 21.68 -43.13
N LEU A 17 49.21 20.79 -42.63
CA LEU A 17 47.97 21.14 -41.97
C LEU A 17 48.15 20.99 -40.46
N PHE A 18 48.08 22.13 -39.76
CA PHE A 18 48.07 22.23 -38.30
C PHE A 18 46.98 21.35 -37.74
N CYS A 19 47.36 20.36 -36.92
CA CYS A 19 46.46 19.67 -36.04
C CYS A 19 46.05 20.60 -34.91
N ILE A 20 44.87 21.21 -35.04
CA ILE A 20 44.16 21.80 -33.89
C ILE A 20 43.57 20.64 -33.13
N THR A 21 44.21 20.24 -32.04
CA THR A 21 43.58 19.34 -31.02
C THR A 21 42.51 20.13 -30.31
N GLY A 22 41.29 20.06 -30.85
CA GLY A 22 40.11 20.48 -30.12
C GLY A 22 39.87 19.50 -28.96
N CYS A 23 40.18 19.93 -27.73
CA CYS A 23 39.67 19.28 -26.54
C CYS A 23 38.12 19.38 -26.58
N SER A 24 37.49 18.30 -26.98
CA SER A 24 36.05 18.13 -26.75
C SER A 24 35.89 17.92 -25.25
N ASN A 25 35.57 18.99 -24.55
CA ASN A 25 34.98 18.88 -23.21
C ASN A 25 33.61 18.20 -23.37
N ASN A 26 33.59 16.90 -23.17
CA ASN A 26 32.34 16.18 -22.84
C ASN A 26 31.90 16.62 -21.45
N ASP A 27 31.34 17.81 -21.34
CA ASP A 27 30.48 18.18 -20.25
C ASP A 27 29.23 17.29 -20.37
N SER A 28 29.31 16.06 -19.81
CA SER A 28 28.14 15.30 -19.46
C SER A 28 27.38 16.14 -18.42
N LYS A 29 26.41 16.93 -18.89
CA LYS A 29 25.42 17.56 -18.03
C LYS A 29 24.83 16.44 -17.19
N LYS A 30 25.26 16.32 -15.94
CA LYS A 30 24.51 15.57 -14.92
C LYS A 30 23.13 16.22 -14.89
N GLU A 31 22.15 15.57 -15.47
CA GLU A 31 20.74 15.94 -15.25
C GLU A 31 20.53 15.95 -13.73
N SER A 32 20.27 17.13 -13.19
CA SER A 32 19.92 17.25 -11.78
C SER A 32 18.59 16.51 -11.58
N LYS A 33 18.63 15.38 -10.88
CA LYS A 33 17.39 14.66 -10.52
C LYS A 33 16.42 15.66 -9.86
N LYS A 34 15.22 15.79 -10.43
CA LYS A 34 14.17 16.62 -9.87
C LYS A 34 13.60 15.95 -8.62
N LEU A 35 13.37 16.71 -7.57
CA LEU A 35 12.67 16.21 -6.39
C LEU A 35 11.23 15.80 -6.74
N ARG A 36 10.77 14.72 -6.11
CA ARG A 36 9.38 14.30 -6.14
C ARG A 36 8.51 15.35 -5.45
N ASP A 37 7.30 15.56 -5.96
CA ASP A 37 6.30 16.36 -5.23
C ASP A 37 5.94 15.65 -3.91
N SER A 38 6.06 16.39 -2.81
CA SER A 38 5.75 15.89 -1.47
C SER A 38 4.34 16.28 -0.99
N SER A 39 3.57 16.96 -1.83
CA SER A 39 2.19 17.32 -1.49
C SER A 39 1.34 16.07 -1.27
N PRO A 40 0.50 16.02 -0.24
CA PRO A 40 -0.39 14.89 -0.02
C PRO A 40 -1.31 14.64 -1.21
N GLN A 41 -1.38 13.38 -1.64
CA GLN A 41 -2.31 12.89 -2.66
C GLN A 41 -3.37 12.04 -1.96
N LEU A 42 -4.46 12.67 -1.54
CA LEU A 42 -5.44 12.06 -0.67
C LEU A 42 -6.57 11.43 -1.47
N TYR A 43 -6.70 10.13 -1.38
CA TYR A 43 -7.84 9.35 -1.85
C TYR A 43 -8.80 9.18 -0.68
N LEU A 44 -9.75 10.11 -0.56
CA LEU A 44 -10.74 10.12 0.52
C LEU A 44 -12.07 9.60 -0.01
N PRO A 45 -12.69 8.62 0.68
CA PRO A 45 -13.99 8.10 0.27
C PRO A 45 -15.11 9.13 0.47
N SER A 46 -16.12 9.05 -0.38
CA SER A 46 -17.35 9.82 -0.29
C SER A 46 -18.57 8.94 -0.59
N THR A 47 -19.74 9.37 -0.16
CA THR A 47 -21.01 8.80 -0.56
C THR A 47 -21.61 9.65 -1.67
N ASP A 48 -22.01 9.05 -2.78
CA ASP A 48 -22.64 9.73 -3.90
C ASP A 48 -24.12 9.33 -4.12
N TYR A 49 -24.54 8.25 -3.47
CA TYR A 49 -25.89 7.71 -3.51
C TYR A 49 -26.43 7.39 -4.92
N GLN A 50 -25.56 7.20 -5.91
CA GLN A 50 -25.95 6.83 -7.28
C GLN A 50 -26.37 5.36 -7.36
N VAL A 51 -25.71 4.49 -6.61
CA VAL A 51 -26.01 3.07 -6.49
C VAL A 51 -26.12 2.74 -5.01
N THR A 52 -27.35 2.58 -4.52
CA THR A 52 -27.62 2.33 -3.10
C THR A 52 -28.51 1.12 -2.91
N TYR A 53 -28.24 0.41 -1.83
CA TYR A 53 -29.09 -0.69 -1.35
C TYR A 53 -29.44 -0.41 0.10
N GLN A 54 -30.71 -0.58 0.43
CA GLN A 54 -31.19 -0.33 1.78
C GLN A 54 -32.22 -1.38 2.19
N GLU A 55 -32.02 -1.96 3.35
CA GLU A 55 -32.96 -2.88 3.98
C GLU A 55 -32.78 -2.81 5.49
N ASN A 56 -33.90 -2.82 6.23
CA ASN A 56 -33.91 -2.68 7.70
C ASN A 56 -33.07 -1.47 8.17
N ASN A 57 -32.07 -1.73 9.01
CA ASN A 57 -31.16 -0.73 9.57
C ASN A 57 -29.85 -0.59 8.79
N VAL A 58 -29.77 -1.16 7.60
CA VAL A 58 -28.54 -1.18 6.78
C VAL A 58 -28.73 -0.33 5.54
N SER A 59 -27.76 0.52 5.26
CA SER A 59 -27.64 1.25 3.99
C SER A 59 -26.26 1.02 3.42
N VAL A 60 -26.20 0.62 2.15
CA VAL A 60 -24.94 0.41 1.40
C VAL A 60 -24.90 1.39 0.24
N ASP A 61 -23.86 2.22 0.18
CA ASP A 61 -23.53 2.99 -1.01
C ASP A 61 -22.45 2.24 -1.79
N ALA A 62 -22.80 1.80 -2.99
CA ALA A 62 -21.94 1.08 -3.93
C ALA A 62 -21.58 1.92 -5.16
N SER A 63 -21.71 3.25 -5.07
CA SER A 63 -21.45 4.18 -6.18
C SER A 63 -19.98 4.18 -6.64
N HIS A 64 -19.08 3.75 -5.75
CA HIS A 64 -17.64 3.80 -5.98
C HIS A 64 -16.96 2.42 -6.10
N THR A 65 -17.70 1.41 -6.55
CA THR A 65 -17.13 0.06 -6.75
C THR A 65 -15.99 0.05 -7.77
N SER A 66 -16.02 0.91 -8.79
CA SER A 66 -14.93 1.07 -9.75
C SER A 66 -13.66 1.68 -9.13
N SER A 67 -13.81 2.42 -8.03
CA SER A 67 -12.71 2.93 -7.21
C SER A 67 -12.23 1.93 -6.14
N GLY A 68 -12.89 0.77 -6.04
CA GLY A 68 -12.46 -0.32 -5.16
C GLY A 68 -12.93 -0.21 -3.72
N TYR A 69 -14.06 0.45 -3.45
CA TYR A 69 -14.67 0.49 -2.14
C TYR A 69 -16.20 0.58 -2.18
N ILE A 70 -16.80 0.23 -1.06
CA ILE A 70 -18.19 0.52 -0.71
C ILE A 70 -18.22 1.27 0.62
N MET A 71 -19.34 1.93 0.87
CA MET A 71 -19.60 2.50 2.18
C MET A 71 -20.87 1.91 2.78
N VAL A 72 -20.81 1.51 4.04
CA VAL A 72 -21.94 0.89 4.75
C VAL A 72 -22.25 1.67 6.00
N ASN A 73 -23.52 1.96 6.21
CA ASN A 73 -24.07 2.53 7.44
C ASN A 73 -24.99 1.49 8.11
N TYR A 74 -24.79 1.28 9.39
CA TYR A 74 -25.70 0.54 10.25
C TYR A 74 -26.32 1.47 11.30
N SER A 75 -27.65 1.56 11.31
CA SER A 75 -28.42 2.46 12.19
C SER A 75 -29.24 1.72 13.25
N GLY A 76 -29.04 0.40 13.40
CA GLY A 76 -29.69 -0.41 14.40
C GLY A 76 -29.10 -0.27 15.81
N HIS A 77 -29.68 -1.00 16.74
CA HIS A 77 -29.32 -0.96 18.18
C HIS A 77 -28.71 -2.28 18.68
N ASN A 78 -28.36 -3.21 17.77
CA ASN A 78 -27.77 -4.47 18.19
C ASN A 78 -26.35 -4.23 18.73
N GLU A 79 -26.02 -4.85 19.88
CA GLU A 79 -24.74 -4.65 20.55
C GLU A 79 -23.53 -5.23 19.80
N LYS A 80 -23.77 -6.28 18.99
CA LYS A 80 -22.72 -6.94 18.20
C LYS A 80 -23.19 -7.16 16.77
N VAL A 81 -22.62 -6.39 15.88
CA VAL A 81 -22.90 -6.45 14.45
C VAL A 81 -21.60 -6.69 13.69
N LYS A 82 -21.67 -7.46 12.62
CA LYS A 82 -20.55 -7.71 11.71
C LYS A 82 -20.95 -7.38 10.28
N ILE A 83 -20.05 -6.77 9.56
CA ILE A 83 -20.14 -6.65 8.10
C ILE A 83 -19.17 -7.66 7.50
N GLN A 84 -19.66 -8.48 6.59
CA GLN A 84 -18.85 -9.38 5.78
C GLN A 84 -18.84 -8.94 4.34
N VAL A 85 -17.66 -8.81 3.79
CA VAL A 85 -17.41 -8.61 2.36
C VAL A 85 -16.79 -9.90 1.83
N THR A 86 -17.56 -10.69 1.09
CA THR A 86 -17.05 -11.89 0.41
C THR A 86 -16.57 -11.48 -0.97
N SER A 87 -15.30 -11.68 -1.25
CA SER A 87 -14.66 -11.36 -2.53
C SER A 87 -14.87 -12.45 -3.60
N PRO A 88 -14.57 -12.21 -4.87
CA PRO A 88 -14.76 -13.18 -5.95
C PRO A 88 -14.04 -14.52 -5.74
N ASP A 89 -12.88 -14.49 -5.06
CA ASP A 89 -12.10 -15.67 -4.67
C ASP A 89 -12.62 -16.37 -3.40
N GLN A 90 -13.82 -15.99 -2.92
CA GLN A 90 -14.52 -16.54 -1.76
C GLN A 90 -13.83 -16.27 -0.41
N ASN A 91 -12.89 -15.33 -0.33
CA ASN A 91 -12.39 -14.84 0.95
C ASN A 91 -13.46 -13.99 1.65
N ASN A 92 -13.65 -14.24 2.96
CA ASN A 92 -14.61 -13.53 3.80
C ASN A 92 -13.89 -12.51 4.68
N TYR A 93 -13.94 -11.24 4.30
CA TYR A 93 -13.47 -10.13 5.11
C TYR A 93 -14.54 -9.75 6.13
N THR A 94 -14.27 -9.95 7.41
CA THR A 94 -15.25 -9.70 8.48
C THR A 94 -14.79 -8.52 9.33
N TYR A 95 -15.65 -7.52 9.41
CA TYR A 95 -15.44 -6.29 10.17
C TYR A 95 -16.45 -6.17 11.29
N PRO A 96 -16.05 -5.93 12.54
CA PRO A 96 -17.00 -5.53 13.59
C PRO A 96 -17.53 -4.13 13.29
N VAL A 97 -18.80 -3.88 13.56
CA VAL A 97 -19.37 -2.54 13.47
C VAL A 97 -19.05 -1.80 14.78
N THR A 98 -18.14 -0.84 14.69
CA THR A 98 -17.73 0.02 15.82
C THR A 98 -18.35 1.41 15.74
N TYR A 99 -18.77 1.83 14.55
CA TYR A 99 -19.34 3.14 14.28
C TYR A 99 -20.80 2.98 13.84
N LEU A 100 -21.73 3.55 14.60
CA LEU A 100 -23.15 3.52 14.31
C LEU A 100 -23.61 4.84 13.69
N ASN A 101 -24.67 4.79 12.89
CA ASN A 101 -25.32 5.95 12.29
C ASN A 101 -24.42 6.81 11.40
N GLN A 102 -23.37 6.21 10.81
CA GLN A 102 -22.49 6.86 9.85
C GLN A 102 -21.98 5.86 8.81
N PHE A 103 -21.69 6.37 7.62
CA PHE A 103 -21.08 5.55 6.58
C PHE A 103 -19.61 5.29 6.88
N VAL A 104 -19.22 4.02 6.79
CA VAL A 104 -17.84 3.55 6.97
C VAL A 104 -17.40 2.85 5.70
N THR A 105 -16.16 3.06 5.32
CA THR A 105 -15.59 2.56 4.07
C THR A 105 -14.97 1.18 4.22
N TYR A 106 -15.38 0.27 3.36
CA TYR A 106 -14.87 -1.10 3.26
C TYR A 106 -14.23 -1.31 1.89
N PRO A 107 -12.94 -1.71 1.83
CA PRO A 107 -12.26 -1.91 0.57
C PRO A 107 -12.74 -3.19 -0.16
N LEU A 108 -12.53 -3.22 -1.48
CA LEU A 108 -12.83 -4.34 -2.37
C LEU A 108 -11.52 -4.89 -2.97
N PRO A 109 -10.66 -5.55 -2.18
CA PRO A 109 -9.28 -5.85 -2.57
C PRO A 109 -9.12 -7.06 -3.50
N GLY A 110 -10.15 -7.87 -3.69
CA GLY A 110 -10.14 -9.09 -4.50
C GLY A 110 -10.23 -8.86 -6.02
N GLY A 111 -10.09 -7.62 -6.49
CA GLY A 111 -10.12 -7.29 -7.92
C GLY A 111 -11.52 -7.30 -8.52
N ASN A 112 -11.59 -7.54 -9.84
CA ASN A 112 -12.84 -7.57 -10.59
C ASN A 112 -13.64 -8.84 -10.28
N GLY A 113 -14.97 -8.71 -10.29
CA GLY A 113 -15.90 -9.85 -10.13
C GLY A 113 -17.05 -9.54 -9.19
N THR A 114 -17.83 -10.57 -8.86
CA THR A 114 -18.99 -10.43 -7.99
C THR A 114 -18.59 -10.56 -6.53
N TYR A 115 -18.92 -9.53 -5.75
CA TYR A 115 -18.80 -9.51 -4.30
C TYR A 115 -20.15 -9.74 -3.65
N LYS A 116 -20.14 -10.29 -2.43
CA LYS A 116 -21.33 -10.39 -1.60
C LYS A 116 -21.12 -9.62 -0.30
N ILE A 117 -21.99 -8.69 -0.03
CA ILE A 117 -22.03 -7.90 1.20
C ILE A 117 -23.09 -8.52 2.12
N THR A 118 -22.74 -8.85 3.34
CA THR A 118 -23.64 -9.42 4.33
C THR A 118 -23.48 -8.68 5.65
N VAL A 119 -24.60 -8.29 6.27
CA VAL A 119 -24.61 -7.73 7.62
C VAL A 119 -25.26 -8.74 8.55
N LEU A 120 -24.58 -8.99 9.65
CA LEU A 120 -24.93 -10.01 10.63
C LEU A 120 -25.14 -9.36 11.98
N GLU A 121 -26.32 -9.58 12.58
CA GLU A 121 -26.66 -9.17 13.94
C GLU A 121 -26.57 -10.35 14.91
N SER A 122 -26.01 -10.10 16.10
CA SER A 122 -25.98 -11.12 17.13
C SER A 122 -27.39 -11.46 17.63
N VAL A 123 -27.73 -12.75 17.67
CA VAL A 123 -28.95 -13.26 18.25
C VAL A 123 -28.73 -13.90 19.61
N ASP A 124 -27.48 -14.23 19.95
CA ASP A 124 -27.09 -14.72 21.27
C ASP A 124 -25.63 -14.29 21.54
N LEU A 125 -25.48 -13.32 22.43
CA LEU A 125 -24.17 -12.76 22.79
C LEU A 125 -23.24 -13.77 23.46
N THR A 126 -23.83 -14.76 24.16
CA THR A 126 -23.07 -15.76 24.91
C THR A 126 -22.57 -16.89 24.04
N LYS A 127 -23.30 -17.22 22.97
CA LYS A 127 -22.96 -18.31 22.05
C LYS A 127 -22.29 -17.85 20.76
N ASN A 128 -22.07 -16.55 20.62
CA ASN A 128 -21.51 -15.96 19.40
C ASN A 128 -22.32 -16.34 18.13
N LEU A 129 -23.65 -16.41 18.28
CA LEU A 129 -24.58 -16.72 17.20
C LEU A 129 -25.06 -15.45 16.51
N TYR A 130 -25.12 -15.49 15.19
CA TYR A 130 -25.51 -14.35 14.34
C TYR A 130 -26.59 -14.76 13.34
N ALA A 131 -27.50 -13.84 13.06
CA ALA A 131 -28.44 -13.91 11.96
C ALA A 131 -28.13 -12.86 10.90
N THR A 132 -28.38 -13.20 9.64
CA THR A 132 -28.28 -12.26 8.53
C THR A 132 -29.45 -11.28 8.58
N CYS A 133 -29.16 -9.98 8.65
CA CYS A 133 -30.18 -8.93 8.56
C CYS A 133 -30.13 -8.19 7.21
N PHE A 134 -29.06 -8.34 6.45
CA PHE A 134 -28.90 -7.77 5.09
C PHE A 134 -27.97 -8.63 4.26
N THR A 135 -28.29 -8.78 2.96
CA THR A 135 -27.36 -9.36 2.00
C THR A 135 -27.57 -8.77 0.60
N GLN A 136 -26.48 -8.43 -0.08
CA GLN A 136 -26.51 -7.89 -1.44
C GLN A 136 -25.29 -8.38 -2.22
N GLN A 137 -25.51 -8.77 -3.47
CA GLN A 137 -24.42 -9.01 -4.44
C GLN A 137 -24.20 -7.74 -5.26
N ILE A 138 -22.93 -7.44 -5.53
CA ILE A 138 -22.50 -6.33 -6.34
C ILE A 138 -21.42 -6.79 -7.32
N ASP A 139 -21.50 -6.33 -8.55
CA ASP A 139 -20.44 -6.57 -9.54
C ASP A 139 -19.44 -5.41 -9.55
N VAL A 140 -18.18 -5.76 -9.50
CA VAL A 140 -17.06 -4.82 -9.42
C VAL A 140 -16.22 -4.93 -10.68
N SER A 141 -16.00 -3.79 -11.32
CA SER A 141 -15.05 -3.59 -12.41
C SER A 141 -14.19 -2.39 -12.07
N LEU A 142 -12.97 -2.64 -11.60
CA LEU A 142 -12.06 -1.61 -11.16
C LEU A 142 -11.56 -0.76 -12.35
N GLU A 143 -11.64 0.53 -12.21
CA GLU A 143 -11.03 1.48 -13.14
C GLU A 143 -9.49 1.36 -13.13
N ASN A 144 -8.93 1.14 -11.94
CA ASN A 144 -7.50 0.90 -11.74
C ASN A 144 -7.31 -0.08 -10.57
N VAL A 145 -6.53 -1.13 -10.79
CA VAL A 145 -6.27 -2.20 -9.81
C VAL A 145 -5.55 -1.74 -8.54
N TYR A 146 -4.96 -0.54 -8.55
CA TYR A 146 -4.28 0.05 -7.40
C TYR A 146 -5.21 0.86 -6.49
N LEU A 147 -6.37 1.29 -6.96
CA LEU A 147 -7.28 2.18 -6.21
C LEU A 147 -7.73 1.62 -4.86
N PRO A 148 -8.07 0.32 -4.72
CA PRO A 148 -8.44 -0.23 -3.41
C PRO A 148 -7.35 -0.04 -2.34
N PHE A 149 -6.09 0.13 -2.78
CA PHE A 149 -4.90 0.27 -1.92
C PHE A 149 -4.41 1.72 -1.79
N LEU A 150 -5.23 2.70 -2.20
CA LEU A 150 -4.97 4.14 -2.06
C LEU A 150 -5.96 4.82 -1.13
N TYR A 151 -7.20 4.36 -1.10
CA TYR A 151 -8.26 4.99 -0.30
C TYR A 151 -8.08 4.76 1.21
N SER A 152 -8.45 5.80 1.98
CA SER A 152 -8.71 5.66 3.42
C SER A 152 -9.87 4.69 3.64
N ASN A 153 -9.74 3.79 4.61
CA ASN A 153 -10.75 2.76 4.88
C ASN A 153 -10.82 2.37 6.36
N TYR A 154 -11.62 1.36 6.69
CA TYR A 154 -11.90 0.92 8.05
C TYR A 154 -10.66 0.71 8.93
N TYR A 155 -9.60 0.09 8.39
CA TYR A 155 -8.37 -0.19 9.15
C TYR A 155 -7.23 0.79 8.87
N ILE A 156 -7.37 1.62 7.85
CA ILE A 156 -6.34 2.56 7.41
C ILE A 156 -7.00 3.93 7.29
N SER A 157 -7.30 4.53 8.46
CA SER A 157 -8.03 5.80 8.51
C SER A 157 -7.08 6.99 8.44
N PHE A 158 -7.33 7.89 7.49
CA PHE A 158 -6.66 9.19 7.40
C PHE A 158 -7.54 10.21 6.66
N ASN A 159 -7.26 11.48 6.92
CA ASN A 159 -7.87 12.61 6.24
C ASN A 159 -6.87 13.76 6.10
N LYS A 160 -7.29 14.91 5.53
CA LYS A 160 -6.41 16.08 5.30
C LYS A 160 -5.79 16.67 6.59
N ASP A 161 -6.42 16.47 7.73
CA ASP A 161 -6.00 17.05 9.01
C ASP A 161 -5.15 16.07 9.84
N SER A 162 -5.06 14.80 9.41
CA SER A 162 -4.35 13.74 10.11
C SER A 162 -2.88 14.02 10.35
N LEU A 163 -2.39 13.65 11.53
CA LEU A 163 -0.99 13.79 11.93
C LEU A 163 -0.07 12.91 11.07
N CYS A 164 -0.50 11.69 10.74
CA CYS A 164 0.25 10.76 9.89
C CYS A 164 0.45 11.33 8.47
N VAL A 165 -0.55 12.02 7.89
CA VAL A 165 -0.44 12.72 6.60
C VAL A 165 0.59 13.83 6.64
N LYS A 166 0.52 14.69 7.67
CA LYS A 166 1.50 15.78 7.87
C LYS A 166 2.92 15.25 8.05
N LYS A 167 3.07 14.14 8.77
CA LYS A 167 4.36 13.49 8.98
C LYS A 167 4.89 12.88 7.68
N ALA A 168 4.06 12.18 6.91
CA ALA A 168 4.43 11.62 5.62
C ALA A 168 4.93 12.71 4.65
N GLN A 169 4.22 13.83 4.57
CA GLN A 169 4.64 14.99 3.77
C GLN A 169 6.03 15.51 4.20
N GLN A 170 6.29 15.60 5.52
CA GLN A 170 7.61 16.03 6.01
C GLN A 170 8.72 15.08 5.58
N LEU A 171 8.48 13.77 5.64
CA LEU A 171 9.44 12.74 5.26
C LEU A 171 9.70 12.69 3.75
N ALA A 172 8.71 13.08 2.94
CA ALA A 172 8.80 13.10 1.49
C ALA A 172 9.52 14.32 0.90
N LYS A 173 9.74 15.40 1.68
CA LYS A 173 10.23 16.72 1.16
C LYS A 173 11.55 16.68 0.39
N LYS A 174 12.42 15.71 0.64
CA LYS A 174 13.73 15.60 -0.01
C LYS A 174 13.89 14.33 -0.83
N CYS A 175 12.79 13.68 -1.14
CA CYS A 175 12.78 12.45 -1.91
C CYS A 175 12.80 12.73 -3.41
N TYR A 176 13.50 11.88 -4.16
CA TYR A 176 13.54 11.91 -5.62
C TYR A 176 12.61 10.88 -6.25
N SER A 177 12.24 9.82 -5.50
CA SER A 177 11.43 8.70 -5.96
C SER A 177 10.39 8.29 -4.92
N SER A 178 9.42 7.46 -5.31
CA SER A 178 8.49 6.83 -4.38
C SER A 178 9.22 5.88 -3.43
N LEU A 179 10.27 5.21 -3.90
CA LEU A 179 11.11 4.33 -3.08
C LEU A 179 11.83 5.09 -1.95
N ASP A 180 12.30 6.34 -2.20
CA ASP A 180 12.87 7.17 -1.14
C ASP A 180 11.83 7.50 -0.05
N VAL A 181 10.56 7.75 -0.45
CA VAL A 181 9.47 7.98 0.51
C VAL A 181 9.21 6.75 1.35
N VAL A 182 9.11 5.57 0.73
CA VAL A 182 8.95 4.29 1.42
C VAL A 182 10.07 4.08 2.44
N SER A 183 11.30 4.28 2.03
CA SER A 183 12.49 4.15 2.88
C SER A 183 12.44 5.10 4.09
N ASN A 184 12.11 6.38 3.85
CA ASN A 184 12.04 7.38 4.91
C ASN A 184 10.91 7.12 5.90
N VAL A 185 9.72 6.70 5.41
CA VAL A 185 8.59 6.33 6.27
C VAL A 185 8.94 5.10 7.11
N TYR A 186 9.48 4.06 6.48
CA TYR A 186 9.92 2.86 7.15
C TYR A 186 10.93 3.17 8.27
N ASN A 187 12.02 3.86 7.93
CA ASN A 187 13.07 4.23 8.89
C ASN A 187 12.54 5.10 10.04
N TYR A 188 11.57 5.97 9.75
CA TYR A 188 10.92 6.77 10.78
C TYR A 188 10.15 5.89 11.76
N ILE A 189 9.35 4.95 11.26
CA ILE A 189 8.50 4.08 12.07
C ILE A 189 9.34 3.19 12.98
N ILE A 190 10.29 2.45 12.44
CA ILE A 190 11.12 1.53 13.23
C ILE A 190 11.95 2.25 14.30
N LYS A 191 12.33 3.51 14.05
CA LYS A 191 13.12 4.31 14.99
C LYS A 191 12.27 4.95 16.09
N ASN A 192 11.02 5.29 15.80
CA ASN A 192 10.24 6.16 16.68
C ASN A 192 9.04 5.48 17.33
N ILE A 193 8.56 4.36 16.78
CA ILE A 193 7.45 3.59 17.37
C ILE A 193 8.03 2.39 18.11
N LYS A 194 7.58 2.13 19.32
CA LYS A 194 7.99 0.99 20.16
C LYS A 194 6.93 -0.11 20.10
N TYR A 195 7.36 -1.36 20.07
CA TYR A 195 6.43 -2.48 20.09
C TYR A 195 5.82 -2.68 21.48
N ASP A 196 4.50 -2.72 21.52
CA ASP A 196 3.70 -2.88 22.74
C ASP A 196 3.39 -4.37 22.96
N LYS A 197 4.26 -5.05 23.73
CA LYS A 197 4.10 -6.46 24.05
C LYS A 197 2.88 -6.73 24.94
N GLU A 198 2.53 -5.80 25.82
CA GLU A 198 1.37 -5.93 26.70
C GLU A 198 0.09 -5.87 25.88
N LYS A 199 -0.05 -4.86 25.02
CA LYS A 199 -1.17 -4.74 24.09
C LYS A 199 -1.26 -5.96 23.17
N ALA A 200 -0.13 -6.46 22.62
CA ALA A 200 -0.12 -7.62 21.73
C ALA A 200 -0.67 -8.88 22.40
N ASN A 201 -0.41 -9.07 23.70
CA ASN A 201 -0.92 -10.22 24.46
C ASN A 201 -2.39 -10.07 24.88
N ASN A 202 -2.94 -8.85 24.92
CA ASN A 202 -4.24 -8.55 25.50
C ASN A 202 -5.24 -7.94 24.49
N VAL A 203 -4.83 -7.75 23.24
CA VAL A 203 -5.68 -7.13 22.21
C VAL A 203 -6.97 -7.93 22.02
N GLN A 204 -8.10 -7.23 22.09
CA GLN A 204 -9.41 -7.86 21.98
C GLN A 204 -9.80 -8.05 20.52
N TYR A 205 -10.64 -9.07 20.26
CA TYR A 205 -11.28 -9.23 18.96
C TYR A 205 -12.05 -7.96 18.57
N GLY A 206 -11.88 -7.53 17.33
CA GLY A 206 -12.53 -6.32 16.83
C GLY A 206 -11.72 -5.04 17.04
N TYR A 207 -10.47 -5.15 17.50
CA TYR A 207 -9.57 -4.02 17.59
C TYR A 207 -9.40 -3.35 16.22
N VAL A 208 -9.53 -2.02 16.20
CA VAL A 208 -9.32 -1.17 15.01
C VAL A 208 -8.14 -0.24 15.28
N PRO A 209 -7.07 -0.31 14.49
CA PRO A 209 -5.92 0.58 14.67
C PRO A 209 -6.28 2.02 14.31
N ASP A 210 -5.65 2.97 15.01
CA ASP A 210 -5.71 4.39 14.71
C ASP A 210 -4.29 4.89 14.37
N PRO A 211 -4.03 5.27 13.10
CA PRO A 211 -2.73 5.75 12.67
C PRO A 211 -2.24 6.99 13.41
N ASP A 212 -3.13 7.96 13.69
CA ASP A 212 -2.75 9.19 14.37
C ASP A 212 -2.47 8.95 15.84
N GLN A 213 -3.24 8.09 16.51
CA GLN A 213 -2.98 7.68 17.88
C GLN A 213 -1.65 6.93 17.98
N THR A 214 -1.39 5.96 17.09
CA THR A 214 -0.12 5.23 17.05
C THR A 214 1.08 6.15 16.89
N LEU A 215 0.96 7.15 16.00
CA LEU A 215 2.00 8.16 15.77
C LEU A 215 2.24 9.04 17.00
N ASN A 216 1.18 9.44 17.71
CA ASN A 216 1.23 10.29 18.88
C ASN A 216 1.81 9.54 20.08
N ASP A 217 1.34 8.35 20.36
CA ASP A 217 1.71 7.52 21.51
C ASP A 217 3.09 6.88 21.33
N LYS A 218 3.55 6.78 20.08
CA LYS A 218 4.82 6.15 19.69
C LYS A 218 4.95 4.70 20.15
N THR A 219 3.83 4.00 20.22
CA THR A 219 3.76 2.59 20.59
C THR A 219 2.61 1.91 19.88
N GLY A 220 2.74 0.60 19.64
CA GLY A 220 1.71 -0.18 18.96
C GLY A 220 2.12 -1.63 18.73
N ILE A 221 1.18 -2.43 18.24
CA ILE A 221 1.40 -3.82 17.80
C ILE A 221 1.62 -3.86 16.28
N CYS A 222 1.89 -5.03 15.72
CA CYS A 222 2.11 -5.19 14.27
C CYS A 222 1.00 -4.57 13.42
N PHE A 223 -0.25 -4.67 13.85
CA PHE A 223 -1.40 -4.12 13.14
C PHE A 223 -1.41 -2.58 13.16
N ASP A 224 -1.01 -1.95 14.27
CA ASP A 224 -0.86 -0.49 14.36
C ASP A 224 0.26 0.02 13.46
N TYR A 225 1.39 -0.68 13.44
CA TYR A 225 2.52 -0.34 12.56
C TYR A 225 2.14 -0.43 11.08
N ALA A 226 1.47 -1.51 10.68
CA ALA A 226 1.03 -1.72 9.32
C ALA A 226 0.01 -0.64 8.91
N SER A 227 -0.97 -0.34 9.76
CA SER A 227 -1.99 0.69 9.51
C SER A 227 -1.38 2.09 9.38
N LEU A 228 -0.50 2.49 10.32
CA LEU A 228 0.19 3.78 10.27
C LEU A 228 1.05 3.90 9.00
N THR A 229 1.80 2.86 8.65
CA THR A 229 2.64 2.87 7.45
C THR A 229 1.80 2.99 6.18
N CYS A 230 0.71 2.22 6.08
CA CYS A 230 -0.23 2.33 4.96
C CYS A 230 -0.82 3.73 4.85
N ALA A 231 -1.30 4.32 5.96
CA ALA A 231 -1.85 5.67 5.97
C ALA A 231 -0.83 6.72 5.48
N MET A 232 0.41 6.62 5.95
CA MET A 232 1.48 7.52 5.52
C MET A 232 1.82 7.37 4.03
N LEU A 233 1.96 6.15 3.53
CA LEU A 233 2.31 5.88 2.13
C LEU A 233 1.15 6.20 1.18
N ARG A 234 -0.08 5.78 1.50
CA ARG A 234 -1.28 6.10 0.72
C ARG A 234 -1.48 7.61 0.60
N SER A 235 -1.23 8.37 1.68
CA SER A 235 -1.33 9.83 1.65
C SER A 235 -0.30 10.50 0.74
N GLN A 236 0.71 9.77 0.29
CA GLN A 236 1.70 10.20 -0.69
C GLN A 236 1.42 9.58 -2.09
N GLY A 237 0.23 9.01 -2.31
CA GLY A 237 -0.16 8.41 -3.58
C GLY A 237 0.58 7.10 -3.88
N ILE A 238 1.11 6.42 -2.88
CA ILE A 238 1.81 5.13 -3.04
C ILE A 238 0.84 4.01 -2.68
N PRO A 239 0.39 3.19 -3.64
CA PRO A 239 -0.51 2.07 -3.37
C PRO A 239 0.12 1.12 -2.35
N THR A 240 -0.58 0.88 -1.25
CA THR A 240 -0.04 0.10 -0.13
C THR A 240 -1.11 -0.84 0.43
N LYS A 241 -0.81 -2.12 0.46
CA LYS A 241 -1.62 -3.16 1.08
C LYS A 241 -1.25 -3.29 2.55
N LEU A 242 -2.25 -3.38 3.41
CA LEU A 242 -2.12 -3.95 4.73
C LEU A 242 -2.48 -5.42 4.62
N GLU A 243 -1.55 -6.29 4.93
CA GLU A 243 -1.72 -7.73 4.84
C GLU A 243 -1.71 -8.36 6.23
N VAL A 244 -2.60 -9.33 6.43
CA VAL A 244 -2.74 -10.06 7.68
C VAL A 244 -2.76 -11.55 7.37
N GLY A 245 -2.05 -12.32 8.17
CA GLY A 245 -1.95 -13.75 7.95
C GLY A 245 -0.97 -14.42 8.91
N TYR A 246 -0.22 -15.38 8.42
CA TYR A 246 0.74 -16.12 9.22
C TYR A 246 2.16 -15.98 8.71
N VAL A 247 3.09 -15.79 9.61
CA VAL A 247 4.53 -15.93 9.38
C VAL A 247 5.00 -17.16 10.19
N GLY A 248 5.15 -18.29 9.51
CA GLY A 248 5.23 -19.57 10.19
C GLY A 248 3.93 -19.89 10.95
N GLU A 249 3.98 -19.98 12.28
CA GLU A 249 2.82 -20.24 13.14
C GLU A 249 2.25 -18.97 13.80
N VAL A 250 2.90 -17.82 13.61
CA VAL A 250 2.53 -16.56 14.27
C VAL A 250 1.55 -15.76 13.39
N TYR A 251 0.39 -15.43 13.95
CA TYR A 251 -0.55 -14.52 13.30
C TYR A 251 -0.01 -13.09 13.35
N HIS A 252 0.11 -12.46 12.19
CA HIS A 252 0.88 -11.24 12.04
C HIS A 252 0.25 -10.29 11.02
N ALA A 253 0.66 -9.02 11.07
CA ALA A 253 0.31 -8.00 10.08
C ALA A 253 1.58 -7.34 9.52
N TRP A 254 1.59 -7.11 8.21
CA TRP A 254 2.69 -6.47 7.47
C TRP A 254 2.14 -5.63 6.32
N ILE A 255 3.02 -5.06 5.53
CA ILE A 255 2.63 -4.30 4.35
C ILE A 255 3.36 -4.75 3.09
N SER A 256 2.71 -4.51 1.95
CA SER A 256 3.31 -4.52 0.62
C SER A 256 3.00 -3.18 -0.06
N CYS A 257 3.94 -2.59 -0.78
CA CYS A 257 3.69 -1.33 -1.48
C CYS A 257 4.12 -1.41 -2.96
N TYR A 258 3.48 -0.61 -3.79
CA TYR A 258 3.79 -0.52 -5.21
C TYR A 258 4.61 0.73 -5.50
N VAL A 259 5.72 0.55 -6.22
CA VAL A 259 6.52 1.66 -6.76
C VAL A 259 6.78 1.41 -8.24
N ASP A 260 6.70 2.46 -9.05
CA ASP A 260 6.75 2.34 -10.52
C ASP A 260 8.02 1.67 -11.02
N GLU A 261 9.13 1.87 -10.32
CA GLU A 261 10.44 1.37 -10.74
C GLU A 261 10.60 -0.15 -10.58
N THR A 262 9.85 -0.76 -9.64
CA THR A 262 10.04 -2.18 -9.28
C THR A 262 8.77 -3.01 -9.26
N GLY A 263 7.59 -2.38 -9.29
CA GLY A 263 6.32 -3.04 -9.06
C GLY A 263 5.98 -3.19 -7.58
N TRP A 264 5.25 -4.24 -7.22
CA TRP A 264 4.97 -4.57 -5.83
C TRP A 264 6.25 -5.00 -5.10
N ILE A 265 6.49 -4.37 -3.96
CA ILE A 265 7.51 -4.75 -3.01
C ILE A 265 6.79 -5.36 -1.81
N ASP A 266 6.92 -6.66 -1.66
CA ASP A 266 6.19 -7.44 -0.67
C ASP A 266 6.95 -7.53 0.66
N ASN A 267 6.22 -7.67 1.77
CA ASN A 267 6.76 -7.96 3.11
C ASN A 267 7.78 -6.93 3.63
N ILE A 268 7.51 -5.62 3.43
CA ILE A 268 8.49 -4.55 3.72
C ILE A 268 8.70 -4.35 5.22
N ILE A 269 7.72 -4.66 6.06
CA ILE A 269 7.83 -4.48 7.51
C ILE A 269 7.52 -5.82 8.18
N GLU A 270 8.54 -6.45 8.68
CA GLU A 270 8.47 -7.65 9.51
C GLU A 270 8.99 -7.35 10.92
N PHE A 271 8.31 -7.89 11.92
CA PHE A 271 8.79 -7.97 13.29
C PHE A 271 8.86 -9.44 13.70
N ASP A 272 10.06 -9.98 13.91
CA ASP A 272 10.30 -11.39 14.23
C ASP A 272 10.05 -11.76 15.70
N GLY A 273 9.47 -10.82 16.49
CA GLY A 273 9.25 -10.98 17.93
C GLY A 273 10.42 -10.53 18.80
N LYS A 274 11.57 -10.22 18.21
CA LYS A 274 12.78 -9.72 18.91
C LYS A 274 13.32 -8.44 18.29
N ASP A 275 13.46 -8.42 16.98
CA ASP A 275 14.03 -7.31 16.22
C ASP A 275 13.21 -7.00 14.97
N TRP A 276 13.31 -5.77 14.48
CA TRP A 276 12.75 -5.35 13.20
C TRP A 276 13.72 -5.73 12.09
N SER A 277 13.30 -6.60 11.19
CA SER A 277 14.07 -6.89 9.99
C SER A 277 13.97 -5.74 9.01
N LEU A 278 15.11 -5.20 8.65
CA LEU A 278 15.25 -4.17 7.63
C LEU A 278 15.22 -4.82 6.26
N LEU A 279 14.12 -4.68 5.55
CA LEU A 279 14.18 -4.70 4.09
C LEU A 279 14.66 -3.33 3.66
N ASP A 280 15.94 -3.22 3.29
CA ASP A 280 16.43 -2.01 2.63
C ASP A 280 15.75 -1.93 1.26
N PRO A 281 14.81 -0.98 1.04
CA PRO A 281 14.13 -0.85 -0.24
C PRO A 281 15.11 -0.56 -1.38
N THR A 282 16.29 0.01 -1.08
CA THR A 282 17.35 0.25 -2.06
C THR A 282 18.05 -1.04 -2.46
N LEU A 283 18.15 -2.02 -1.58
CA LEU A 283 18.66 -3.35 -1.88
C LEU A 283 17.68 -4.13 -2.75
N GLY A 284 16.36 -4.01 -2.52
CA GLY A 284 15.31 -4.62 -3.35
C GLY A 284 15.31 -4.08 -4.78
N ALA A 285 15.45 -2.77 -4.95
CA ALA A 285 15.42 -2.10 -6.26
C ALA A 285 16.66 -2.37 -7.12
N ASN A 286 17.84 -2.57 -6.51
CA ASN A 286 19.11 -2.70 -7.24
C ASN A 286 19.66 -4.12 -7.33
N ASN A 287 19.06 -5.10 -6.65
CA ASN A 287 19.68 -6.41 -6.53
C ASN A 287 18.84 -7.58 -7.01
N LYS A 288 19.25 -8.13 -8.13
CA LYS A 288 19.16 -9.56 -8.43
C LYS A 288 20.12 -10.38 -7.54
N SER A 289 20.67 -9.84 -6.44
CA SER A 289 21.73 -10.46 -5.67
C SER A 289 21.22 -11.44 -4.62
N LYS A 290 21.98 -12.53 -4.43
CA LYS A 290 21.70 -13.58 -3.44
C LYS A 290 21.68 -13.08 -2.00
N ASP A 291 22.24 -11.90 -1.72
CA ASP A 291 22.36 -11.34 -0.37
C ASP A 291 21.05 -10.73 0.13
N VAL A 292 20.21 -10.18 -0.76
CA VAL A 292 18.87 -9.70 -0.41
C VAL A 292 17.99 -10.85 0.09
N LYS A 293 18.03 -12.01 -0.57
CA LYS A 293 17.32 -13.22 -0.15
C LYS A 293 17.68 -13.72 1.25
N LYS A 294 18.84 -13.34 1.76
CA LYS A 294 19.31 -13.74 3.08
C LYS A 294 18.70 -12.91 4.20
N TYR A 295 18.28 -11.68 3.90
CA TYR A 295 17.67 -10.75 4.87
C TYR A 295 16.13 -10.74 4.81
N ILE A 296 15.55 -11.01 3.63
CA ILE A 296 14.09 -11.01 3.41
C ILE A 296 13.47 -12.35 3.78
N GLY A 297 14.28 -13.40 4.00
CA GLY A 297 13.81 -14.77 3.85
C GLY A 297 13.40 -15.03 2.39
N ASP A 298 13.03 -16.25 2.09
CA ASP A 298 12.59 -16.63 0.73
C ASP A 298 11.10 -16.32 0.45
N GLY A 299 10.43 -15.58 1.35
CA GLY A 299 8.99 -15.32 1.28
C GLY A 299 8.11 -16.55 1.53
N SER A 300 8.69 -17.73 1.64
CA SER A 300 7.99 -19.01 1.75
C SER A 300 7.22 -19.21 3.06
N LYS A 301 7.51 -18.36 4.06
CA LYS A 301 6.89 -18.44 5.39
C LYS A 301 5.63 -17.57 5.54
N TYR A 302 5.37 -16.68 4.57
CA TYR A 302 4.23 -15.76 4.61
C TYR A 302 2.99 -16.38 3.97
N ILE A 303 1.92 -16.49 4.73
CA ILE A 303 0.62 -16.95 4.26
C ILE A 303 -0.35 -15.80 4.45
N VAL A 304 -0.60 -15.03 3.39
CA VAL A 304 -1.61 -13.96 3.40
C VAL A 304 -2.99 -14.58 3.54
N LYS A 305 -3.78 -14.10 4.50
CA LYS A 305 -5.18 -14.45 4.69
C LYS A 305 -6.09 -13.31 4.26
N TYR A 306 -5.71 -12.08 4.58
CA TYR A 306 -6.49 -10.89 4.29
C TYR A 306 -5.58 -9.78 3.76
N THR A 307 -6.11 -9.03 2.80
CA THR A 307 -5.47 -7.84 2.22
C THR A 307 -6.45 -6.67 2.32
N TYR A 308 -5.99 -5.51 2.82
CA TYR A 308 -6.82 -4.32 3.01
C TYR A 308 -6.24 -3.09 2.32
#